data_734f35c569cf42bd34cc5d2d0e368251
#
_entry.id   734f35c569cf42bd34cc5d2d0e368251
#
_cell.length_a   1.000
_cell.length_b   1.000
_cell.length_c   1.000
_cell.angle_alpha   90.00
_cell.angle_beta   90.00
_cell.angle_gamma   90.00
#
_symmetry.space_group_name_H-M   'P 1'
#
loop_
_entity.id
_entity.type
_entity.pdbx_description
1 polymer ?
#
loop_
_entity_poly.entity_id
_entity_poly.type
_entity_poly.pdbx_seq_one_letter_code
_entity_poly.pdbx_strand_id
1 'polypeptide(L)'
;QGIMEVIRTIRNLRAEMNVAASKRTRLMLLPGEGWTEALTEGAPYFKRMAGVSESELIDNRQAVAEKTVSAVCLAGELFIPLGDLVDFDKEIARLNKELANIEKEIERAKGKLSNPGFVNKAPAQLVAAEKDKLEANEKKAASLVSRIAELKESL
;
A
#
# COMPACT_ATOMS: atom_id res chain seq x y z
N GLN A 1 -23.81 -0.71 20.87
CA GLN A 1 -23.54 -1.85 19.98
C GLN A 1 -23.05 -1.41 18.59
N GLY A 2 -23.77 -0.45 17.97
CA GLY A 2 -23.37 0.05 16.65
C GLY A 2 -21.99 0.70 16.63
N ILE A 3 -21.64 1.42 17.68
CA ILE A 3 -20.31 2.05 17.80
C ILE A 3 -19.22 0.99 17.86
N MET A 4 -19.43 -0.10 18.58
CA MET A 4 -18.46 -1.19 18.65
C MET A 4 -18.28 -1.89 17.30
N GLU A 5 -19.35 -1.99 16.52
CA GLU A 5 -19.27 -2.51 15.17
C GLU A 5 -18.45 -1.60 14.25
N VAL A 6 -18.65 -0.28 14.35
CA VAL A 6 -17.86 0.69 13.59
C VAL A 6 -16.38 0.55 13.95
N ILE A 7 -16.06 0.48 15.23
CA ILE A 7 -14.68 0.30 15.71
C ILE A 7 -14.06 -0.99 15.14
N ARG A 8 -14.81 -2.07 15.18
CA ARG A 8 -14.37 -3.37 14.64
C ARG A 8 -14.10 -3.27 13.14
N THR A 9 -14.98 -2.62 12.40
CA THR A 9 -14.84 -2.45 10.96
C THR A 9 -13.59 -1.63 10.64
N ILE A 10 -13.33 -0.55 11.36
CA ILE A 10 -12.12 0.26 11.20
C ILE A 10 -10.87 -0.59 11.46
N ARG A 11 -10.86 -1.33 12.56
CA ARG A 11 -9.74 -2.20 12.92
C ARG A 11 -9.47 -3.27 11.86
N ASN A 12 -10.52 -3.84 11.30
CA ASN A 12 -10.39 -4.84 10.23
C ASN A 12 -9.79 -4.24 8.97
N LEU A 13 -10.24 -3.05 8.55
CA LEU A 13 -9.66 -2.35 7.40
C LEU A 13 -8.17 -2.07 7.63
N ARG A 14 -7.82 -1.58 8.81
CA ARG A 14 -6.43 -1.30 9.15
C ARG A 14 -5.57 -2.57 9.11
N ALA A 15 -6.09 -3.66 9.62
CA ALA A 15 -5.39 -4.96 9.61
C ALA A 15 -5.18 -5.46 8.18
N GLU A 16 -6.20 -5.37 7.32
CA GLU A 16 -6.12 -5.76 5.92
C GLU A 16 -5.06 -4.95 5.16
N MET A 17 -4.88 -3.68 5.53
CA MET A 17 -3.91 -2.78 4.91
C MET A 17 -2.55 -2.78 5.62
N ASN A 18 -2.37 -3.62 6.63
CA ASN A 18 -1.12 -3.71 7.42
C ASN A 18 -0.70 -2.39 8.04
N VAL A 19 -1.66 -1.62 8.55
CA VAL A 19 -1.38 -0.33 9.19
C VAL A 19 -0.82 -0.55 10.59
N ALA A 20 0.27 0.13 10.92
CA ALA A 20 0.88 0.05 12.25
C ALA A 20 -0.10 0.55 13.32
N ALA A 21 -0.10 -0.09 14.51
CA ALA A 21 -0.98 0.26 15.60
C ALA A 21 -0.80 1.71 16.07
N SER A 22 0.41 2.24 15.95
CA SER A 22 0.75 3.62 16.36
C SER A 22 0.31 4.67 15.34
N LYS A 23 0.01 4.28 14.10
CA LYS A 23 -0.37 5.23 13.06
C LYS A 23 -1.82 5.66 13.23
N ARG A 24 -2.04 6.97 13.21
CA ARG A 24 -3.38 7.56 13.26
C ARG A 24 -3.90 7.83 11.86
N THR A 25 -5.19 7.60 11.65
CA THR A 25 -5.84 7.81 10.35
C THR A 25 -7.07 8.69 10.51
N ARG A 26 -7.36 9.46 9.46
CA ARG A 26 -8.61 10.22 9.41
C ARG A 26 -9.76 9.27 9.06
N LEU A 27 -10.97 9.64 9.43
CA LEU A 27 -12.15 8.85 9.17
C LEU A 27 -13.28 9.77 8.67
N MET A 28 -13.90 9.40 7.56
CA MET A 28 -15.11 10.05 7.06
C MET A 28 -16.25 9.07 7.17
N LEU A 29 -17.38 9.53 7.66
CA LEU A 29 -18.55 8.71 7.90
C LEU A 29 -19.75 9.25 7.13
N LEU A 30 -20.37 8.39 6.33
CA LEU A 30 -21.64 8.67 5.68
C LEU A 30 -22.71 7.93 6.49
N PRO A 31 -23.44 8.62 7.39
CA PRO A 31 -24.36 7.94 8.30
C PRO A 31 -25.53 7.31 7.56
N GLY A 32 -25.91 6.12 7.99
CA GLY A 32 -27.20 5.54 7.63
C GLY A 32 -28.32 6.28 8.37
N GLU A 33 -29.56 6.00 7.98
CA GLU A 33 -30.72 6.64 8.59
C GLU A 33 -30.75 6.41 10.11
N GLY A 34 -30.85 7.49 10.86
CA GLY A 34 -30.93 7.46 12.33
C GLY A 34 -29.61 7.30 13.06
N TRP A 35 -28.47 7.30 12.35
CA TRP A 35 -27.16 7.06 12.97
C TRP A 35 -26.31 8.30 13.18
N THR A 36 -26.73 9.47 12.69
CA THR A 36 -25.93 10.71 12.77
C THR A 36 -25.53 11.05 14.21
N GLU A 37 -26.49 11.03 15.13
CA GLU A 37 -26.26 11.38 16.54
C GLU A 37 -25.31 10.39 17.21
N ALA A 38 -25.54 9.09 17.01
CA ALA A 38 -24.71 8.04 17.60
C ALA A 38 -23.28 8.13 17.10
N LEU A 39 -23.07 8.41 15.82
CA LEU A 39 -21.73 8.53 15.25
C LEU A 39 -21.02 9.80 15.75
N THR A 40 -21.75 10.88 15.96
CA THR A 40 -21.20 12.10 16.54
C THR A 40 -20.72 11.85 17.97
N GLU A 41 -21.55 11.20 18.78
CA GLU A 41 -21.21 10.86 20.15
C GLU A 41 -20.09 9.83 20.24
N GLY A 42 -19.94 8.99 19.23
CA GLY A 42 -18.92 7.95 19.16
C GLY A 42 -17.53 8.45 18.82
N ALA A 43 -17.37 9.69 18.35
CA ALA A 43 -16.08 10.21 17.89
C ALA A 43 -14.91 10.03 18.89
N PRO A 44 -15.09 10.30 20.20
CA PRO A 44 -14.00 10.07 21.17
C PRO A 44 -13.58 8.60 21.26
N TYR A 45 -14.51 7.67 21.08
CA TYR A 45 -14.23 6.24 21.11
C TYR A 45 -13.44 5.82 19.88
N PHE A 46 -13.74 6.39 18.71
CA PHE A 46 -12.98 6.11 17.48
C PHE A 46 -11.53 6.55 17.65
N LYS A 47 -11.30 7.71 18.25
CA LYS A 47 -9.94 8.20 18.51
C LYS A 47 -9.18 7.28 19.45
N ARG A 48 -9.83 6.84 20.51
CA ARG A 48 -9.17 6.05 21.56
C ARG A 48 -9.00 4.60 21.20
N MET A 49 -9.99 4.00 20.54
CA MET A 49 -10.06 2.55 20.33
C MET A 49 -9.75 2.10 18.90
N ALA A 50 -9.85 2.98 17.92
CA ALA A 50 -9.71 2.63 16.51
C ALA A 50 -8.55 3.34 15.81
N GLY A 51 -7.73 4.10 16.55
CA GLY A 51 -6.58 4.79 15.96
C GLY A 51 -6.94 5.93 15.02
N VAL A 52 -8.08 6.57 15.23
CA VAL A 52 -8.57 7.67 14.42
C VAL A 52 -8.01 8.99 14.94
N SER A 53 -7.41 9.81 14.05
CA SER A 53 -6.93 11.14 14.42
C SER A 53 -8.06 12.16 14.50
N GLU A 54 -8.96 12.11 13.52
CA GLU A 54 -10.16 12.92 13.49
C GLU A 54 -11.24 12.20 12.69
N SER A 55 -12.50 12.48 13.00
CA SER A 55 -13.64 11.92 12.29
C SER A 55 -14.55 13.04 11.81
N GLU A 56 -15.10 12.86 10.62
CA GLU A 56 -16.00 13.84 10.00
C GLU A 56 -17.21 13.12 9.43
N LEU A 57 -18.39 13.70 9.63
CA LEU A 57 -19.61 13.20 9.01
C LEU A 57 -19.78 13.88 7.65
N ILE A 58 -20.11 13.10 6.63
CA ILE A 58 -20.32 13.60 5.27
C ILE A 58 -21.76 13.30 4.83
N ASP A 59 -22.29 14.10 3.91
CA ASP A 59 -23.66 13.97 3.42
C ASP A 59 -23.77 13.07 2.20
N ASN A 60 -22.69 12.94 1.46
CA ASN A 60 -22.66 12.13 0.23
C ASN A 60 -21.23 11.73 -0.10
N ARG A 61 -21.10 10.73 -0.99
CA ARG A 61 -19.78 10.20 -1.40
C ARG A 61 -18.94 11.22 -2.15
N GLN A 62 -19.54 12.17 -2.84
CA GLN A 62 -18.82 13.19 -3.58
C GLN A 62 -18.07 14.17 -2.66
N ALA A 63 -18.43 14.21 -1.38
CA ALA A 63 -17.70 15.02 -0.40
C ALA A 63 -16.28 14.48 -0.15
N VAL A 64 -15.99 13.23 -0.57
CA VAL A 64 -14.68 12.63 -0.43
C VAL A 64 -13.83 13.00 -1.65
N ALA A 65 -12.88 13.92 -1.47
CA ALA A 65 -12.05 14.43 -2.55
C ALA A 65 -10.82 13.57 -2.83
N GLU A 66 -10.44 12.72 -1.89
CA GLU A 66 -9.24 11.88 -1.95
C GLU A 66 -9.58 10.43 -2.29
N LYS A 67 -8.58 9.67 -2.74
CA LYS A 67 -8.72 8.23 -2.86
C LYS A 67 -8.88 7.63 -1.46
N THR A 68 -9.88 6.81 -1.28
CA THR A 68 -10.19 6.20 0.01
C THR A 68 -10.40 4.70 -0.10
N VAL A 69 -10.25 4.04 1.04
CA VAL A 69 -10.75 2.68 1.22
C VAL A 69 -12.06 2.81 1.97
N SER A 70 -13.06 2.06 1.57
CA SER A 70 -14.39 2.13 2.18
C SER A 70 -14.87 0.79 2.70
N ALA A 71 -15.78 0.86 3.67
CA ALA A 71 -16.49 -0.32 4.16
C ALA A 71 -17.91 0.08 4.56
N VAL A 72 -18.83 -0.84 4.42
CA VAL A 72 -20.22 -0.65 4.84
C VAL A 72 -20.43 -1.38 6.15
N CYS A 73 -21.08 -0.72 7.09
CA CYS A 73 -21.46 -1.32 8.35
C CYS A 73 -22.90 -0.92 8.71
N LEU A 74 -23.41 -1.41 9.82
CA LEU A 74 -24.78 -1.13 10.25
C LEU A 74 -25.06 0.37 10.38
N ALA A 75 -24.07 1.13 10.85
CA ALA A 75 -24.21 2.57 11.08
C ALA A 75 -24.11 3.41 9.80
N GLY A 76 -23.71 2.83 8.67
CA GLY A 76 -23.54 3.53 7.41
C GLY A 76 -22.29 3.09 6.69
N GLU A 77 -21.70 3.98 5.89
CA GLU A 77 -20.49 3.72 5.15
C GLU A 77 -19.34 4.54 5.71
N LEU A 78 -18.18 3.93 5.85
CA LEU A 78 -17.01 4.66 6.34
C LEU A 78 -15.91 4.68 5.26
N PHE A 79 -15.12 5.75 5.29
CA PHE A 79 -14.06 6.01 4.34
C PHE A 79 -12.79 6.40 5.09
N ILE A 80 -11.68 5.79 4.73
CA ILE A 80 -10.37 6.14 5.27
C ILE A 80 -9.48 6.53 4.11
N PRO A 81 -8.84 7.73 4.12
CA PRO A 81 -7.95 8.14 3.04
C PRO A 81 -6.83 7.13 2.86
N LEU A 82 -6.60 6.70 1.62
CA LEU A 82 -5.60 5.69 1.30
C LEU A 82 -4.20 6.15 1.74
N GLY A 83 -3.89 7.43 1.60
CA GLY A 83 -2.62 8.00 2.03
C GLY A 83 -2.37 7.91 3.52
N ASP A 84 -3.42 7.81 4.34
CA ASP A 84 -3.30 7.62 5.79
C ASP A 84 -3.02 6.15 6.14
N LEU A 85 -3.49 5.22 5.31
CA LEU A 85 -3.31 3.78 5.54
C LEU A 85 -1.95 3.27 5.07
N VAL A 86 -1.41 3.85 4.01
CA VAL A 86 -0.16 3.43 3.39
C VAL A 86 0.89 4.52 3.57
N ASP A 87 2.06 4.14 4.08
CA ASP A 87 3.19 5.04 4.12
C ASP A 87 3.92 4.94 2.77
N PHE A 88 3.53 5.80 1.83
CA PHE A 88 4.09 5.79 0.48
C PHE A 88 5.59 6.04 0.47
N ASP A 89 6.10 6.89 1.34
CA ASP A 89 7.53 7.20 1.40
C ASP A 89 8.35 5.98 1.82
N LYS A 90 7.89 5.24 2.83
CA LYS A 90 8.52 3.98 3.25
C LYS A 90 8.47 2.94 2.15
N GLU A 91 7.33 2.80 1.49
CA GLU A 91 7.15 1.83 0.43
C GLU A 91 8.06 2.15 -0.77
N ILE A 92 8.14 3.42 -1.15
CA ILE A 92 9.03 3.87 -2.22
C ILE A 92 10.49 3.60 -1.85
N ALA A 93 10.90 3.88 -0.62
CA ALA A 93 12.26 3.60 -0.15
C ALA A 93 12.58 2.10 -0.20
N ARG A 94 11.66 1.26 0.21
CA ARG A 94 11.81 -0.19 0.15
C ARG A 94 11.98 -0.68 -1.29
N LEU A 95 11.13 -0.19 -2.18
CA LEU A 95 11.18 -0.55 -3.60
C LEU A 95 12.46 -0.05 -4.27
N ASN A 96 12.92 1.15 -3.94
CA ASN A 96 14.19 1.68 -4.46
C ASN A 96 15.38 0.83 -4.02
N LYS A 97 15.38 0.34 -2.79
CA LYS A 97 16.42 -0.53 -2.29
C LYS A 97 16.43 -1.88 -3.02
N GLU A 98 15.25 -2.45 -3.22
CA GLU A 98 15.10 -3.70 -3.96
C GLU A 98 15.54 -3.54 -5.41
N LEU A 99 15.15 -2.42 -6.05
CA LEU A 99 15.57 -2.09 -7.41
C LEU A 99 17.10 -1.98 -7.52
N ALA A 100 17.75 -1.31 -6.58
CA ALA A 100 19.21 -1.18 -6.57
C ALA A 100 19.89 -2.54 -6.48
N ASN A 101 19.37 -3.46 -5.68
CA ASN A 101 19.91 -4.82 -5.57
C ASN A 101 19.74 -5.60 -6.88
N ILE A 102 18.57 -5.47 -7.53
CA ILE A 102 18.31 -6.13 -8.81
C ILE A 102 19.21 -5.55 -9.91
N GLU A 103 19.42 -4.25 -9.93
CA GLU A 103 20.33 -3.60 -10.90
C GLU A 103 21.75 -4.10 -10.77
N LYS A 104 22.22 -4.35 -9.55
CA LYS A 104 23.55 -4.95 -9.32
C LYS A 104 23.62 -6.36 -9.91
N GLU A 105 22.58 -7.16 -9.72
CA GLU A 105 22.53 -8.52 -10.29
C GLU A 105 22.50 -8.47 -11.82
N ILE A 106 21.78 -7.52 -12.40
CA ILE A 106 21.74 -7.30 -13.85
C ILE A 106 23.14 -6.97 -14.37
N GLU A 107 23.86 -6.07 -13.72
CA GLU A 107 25.22 -5.70 -14.12
C GLU A 107 26.20 -6.88 -14.04
N ARG A 108 26.09 -7.69 -12.99
CA ARG A 108 26.91 -8.91 -12.86
C ARG A 108 26.65 -9.88 -14.00
N ALA A 109 25.39 -10.11 -14.33
CA ALA A 109 25.01 -11.01 -15.42
C ALA A 109 25.51 -10.50 -16.78
N LYS A 110 25.35 -9.18 -17.02
CA LYS A 110 25.85 -8.54 -18.24
C LYS A 110 27.36 -8.62 -18.33
N GLY A 111 28.06 -8.42 -17.21
CA GLY A 111 29.51 -8.54 -17.14
C GLY A 111 29.99 -9.95 -17.52
N LYS A 112 29.34 -10.99 -16.98
CA LYS A 112 29.65 -12.39 -17.31
C LYS A 112 29.38 -12.68 -18.78
N LEU A 113 28.23 -12.28 -19.30
CA LEU A 113 27.84 -12.53 -20.68
C LEU A 113 28.65 -11.72 -21.69
N SER A 114 29.25 -10.62 -21.26
CA SER A 114 30.17 -9.82 -22.09
C SER A 114 31.62 -10.34 -22.08
N ASN A 115 31.93 -11.25 -21.16
CA ASN A 115 33.28 -11.79 -21.02
C ASN A 115 33.44 -12.98 -21.95
N PRO A 116 34.32 -12.89 -23.00
CA PRO A 116 34.55 -14.01 -23.90
C PRO A 116 35.07 -15.25 -23.19
N GLY A 117 35.87 -15.08 -22.14
CA GLY A 117 36.36 -16.19 -21.32
C GLY A 117 35.26 -17.00 -20.67
N PHE A 118 34.19 -16.34 -20.24
CA PHE A 118 33.01 -17.01 -19.67
C PHE A 118 32.17 -17.66 -20.77
N VAL A 119 31.78 -16.89 -21.79
CA VAL A 119 30.87 -17.34 -22.85
C VAL A 119 31.47 -18.52 -23.63
N ASN A 120 32.78 -18.51 -23.90
CA ASN A 120 33.44 -19.53 -24.69
C ASN A 120 33.88 -20.77 -23.88
N LYS A 121 34.13 -20.61 -22.58
CA LYS A 121 34.64 -21.68 -21.71
C LYS A 121 33.60 -22.33 -20.82
N ALA A 122 32.55 -21.61 -20.44
CA ALA A 122 31.50 -22.13 -19.58
C ALA A 122 30.59 -23.09 -20.36
N PRO A 123 30.02 -24.11 -19.69
CA PRO A 123 29.01 -24.97 -20.33
C PRO A 123 27.82 -24.13 -20.87
N ALA A 124 27.30 -24.56 -22.02
CA ALA A 124 26.17 -23.87 -22.66
C ALA A 124 24.97 -23.69 -21.72
N GLN A 125 24.74 -24.64 -20.82
CA GLN A 125 23.68 -24.60 -19.84
C GLN A 125 23.86 -23.44 -18.85
N LEU A 126 25.08 -23.15 -18.42
CA LEU A 126 25.38 -22.03 -17.52
C LEU A 126 25.21 -20.70 -18.23
N VAL A 127 25.63 -20.60 -19.48
CA VAL A 127 25.43 -19.37 -20.28
C VAL A 127 23.95 -19.11 -20.48
N ALA A 128 23.16 -20.14 -20.82
CA ALA A 128 21.70 -20.02 -20.96
C ALA A 128 21.02 -19.62 -19.65
N ALA A 129 21.46 -20.21 -18.53
CA ALA A 129 20.91 -19.88 -17.21
C ALA A 129 21.17 -18.41 -16.84
N GLU A 130 22.36 -17.89 -17.15
CA GLU A 130 22.69 -16.48 -16.89
C GLU A 130 21.84 -15.53 -17.77
N LYS A 131 21.61 -15.91 -19.03
CA LYS A 131 20.70 -15.12 -19.91
C LYS A 131 19.29 -15.10 -19.40
N ASP A 132 18.77 -16.25 -18.96
CA ASP A 132 17.41 -16.36 -18.41
C ASP A 132 17.28 -15.53 -17.12
N LYS A 133 18.28 -15.59 -16.27
CA LYS A 133 18.34 -14.81 -15.03
C LYS A 133 18.37 -13.32 -15.31
N LEU A 134 19.16 -12.89 -16.28
CA LEU A 134 19.23 -11.50 -16.72
C LEU A 134 17.86 -11.01 -17.20
N GLU A 135 17.21 -11.78 -18.07
CA GLU A 135 15.89 -11.43 -18.58
C GLU A 135 14.85 -11.31 -17.46
N ALA A 136 14.84 -12.27 -16.53
CA ALA A 136 13.92 -12.25 -15.38
C ALA A 136 14.17 -11.03 -14.51
N ASN A 137 15.43 -10.67 -14.24
CA ASN A 137 15.78 -9.51 -13.43
C ASN A 137 15.43 -8.19 -14.13
N GLU A 138 15.60 -8.12 -15.45
CA GLU A 138 15.19 -6.94 -16.22
C GLU A 138 13.68 -6.71 -16.15
N LYS A 139 12.90 -7.78 -16.20
CA LYS A 139 11.43 -7.70 -16.05
C LYS A 139 11.04 -7.24 -14.64
N LYS A 140 11.71 -7.77 -13.62
CA LYS A 140 11.47 -7.34 -12.22
C LYS A 140 11.82 -5.87 -12.03
N ALA A 141 12.95 -5.42 -12.58
CA ALA A 141 13.35 -4.02 -12.50
C ALA A 141 12.32 -3.10 -13.14
N ALA A 142 11.83 -3.47 -14.33
CA ALA A 142 10.79 -2.69 -15.02
C ALA A 142 9.50 -2.60 -14.19
N SER A 143 9.07 -3.71 -13.58
CA SER A 143 7.91 -3.74 -12.69
C SER A 143 8.09 -2.83 -11.48
N LEU A 144 9.28 -2.84 -10.87
CA LEU A 144 9.58 -2.00 -9.72
C LEU A 144 9.57 -0.52 -10.09
N VAL A 145 10.14 -0.16 -11.23
CA VAL A 145 10.13 1.22 -11.73
C VAL A 145 8.69 1.70 -11.93
N SER A 146 7.84 0.88 -12.55
CA SER A 146 6.43 1.19 -12.76
C SER A 146 5.70 1.38 -11.43
N ARG A 147 5.94 0.50 -10.47
CA ARG A 147 5.31 0.58 -9.15
C ARG A 147 5.72 1.83 -8.39
N ILE A 148 6.99 2.17 -8.43
CA ILE A 148 7.52 3.39 -7.80
C ILE A 148 6.87 4.64 -8.42
N ALA A 149 6.76 4.68 -9.75
CA ALA A 149 6.12 5.78 -10.45
C ALA A 149 4.66 5.95 -10.05
N GLU A 150 3.90 4.84 -9.96
CA GLU A 150 2.51 4.85 -9.51
C GLU A 150 2.38 5.40 -8.09
N LEU A 151 3.26 4.98 -7.18
CA LEU A 151 3.23 5.46 -5.80
C LEU A 151 3.56 6.95 -5.70
N LYS A 152 4.51 7.44 -6.49
CA LYS A 152 4.86 8.86 -6.53
C LYS A 152 3.71 9.72 -7.04
N GLU A 153 2.94 9.22 -8.01
CA GLU A 153 1.76 9.92 -8.51
C GLU A 153 0.64 9.99 -7.47
N SER A 154 0.64 9.07 -6.51
CA SER A 154 -0.37 9.01 -5.45
C SER A 154 -0.06 9.89 -4.24
N LEU A 155 1.13 10.50 -4.20
CA LEU A 155 1.53 11.39 -3.10
C LEU A 155 0.84 12.74 -3.14
#